data_db2b04647d1cfd876790e996e9863a45
#
_entry.id   db2b04647d1cfd876790e996e9863a45
#
_cell.length_a   1.000
_cell.length_b   1.000
_cell.length_c   1.000
_cell.angle_alpha   90.00
_cell.angle_beta   90.00
_cell.angle_gamma   90.00
#
_symmetry.space_group_name_H-M   'P 1'
#
loop_
_entity.id
_entity.type
_entity.pdbx_description
1 polymer ?
#
loop_
_entity_poly.entity_id
_entity_poly.type
_entity_poly.pdbx_seq_one_letter_code
_entity_poly.pdbx_strand_id
1 'polypeptide(L)'
;VELGATVSAFAPAAGGGVTATVKDGRSWTADVVALCVGVKPNSALAQAAGLEIGPKGHIATDAQMRTKDPDVFAVGDVVSVVDPVFGGTTAVPLAGPANRQGRIAADNVLGRGRRYEGTFGASVVKVGKLTAASCGHTEARLKATGKSYRKVYLHAGSHAGYYPGATTLHIKLLFGDDGQIYGGQVVGAEGADKRADVLATAMRAGMDVRQLAELELCYAPPFSSAKDPIAVAGMIATNALDGVTTLAYADALPEGALLLDVREPAEVAQGTLKGAVNIPLPKLRARAFELPKDRKIVVFCQVGLRGYVAERILKQLGYNA
;
A
#
# COMPACT_ATOMS: atom_id res chain seq x y z
N VAL A 1 10.70 -16.45 7.34
CA VAL A 1 10.96 -15.54 6.20
C VAL A 1 12.19 -14.73 6.51
N GLU A 2 13.17 -14.74 5.62
CA GLU A 2 14.39 -13.94 5.73
C GLU A 2 14.26 -12.71 4.82
N LEU A 3 14.27 -11.52 5.40
CA LEU A 3 14.24 -10.28 4.67
C LEU A 3 15.65 -9.75 4.41
N GLY A 4 15.84 -9.01 3.31
CA GLY A 4 17.13 -8.46 2.93
C GLY A 4 18.17 -9.51 2.47
N ALA A 5 17.76 -10.76 2.30
CA ALA A 5 18.61 -11.86 1.86
C ALA A 5 18.59 -11.97 0.32
N THR A 6 19.73 -11.69 -0.31
CA THR A 6 19.89 -11.85 -1.76
C THR A 6 20.68 -13.14 -2.03
N VAL A 7 20.04 -14.10 -2.69
CA VAL A 7 20.70 -15.36 -3.07
C VAL A 7 21.81 -15.08 -4.09
N SER A 8 22.99 -15.64 -3.84
CA SER A 8 24.18 -15.47 -4.68
C SER A 8 24.63 -16.77 -5.36
N ALA A 9 24.28 -17.92 -4.78
CA ALA A 9 24.69 -19.23 -5.35
C ALA A 9 23.71 -20.35 -4.98
N PHE A 10 23.70 -21.39 -5.81
CA PHE A 10 23.06 -22.68 -5.55
C PHE A 10 24.09 -23.78 -5.71
N ALA A 11 24.05 -24.77 -4.84
CA ALA A 11 24.88 -25.97 -4.92
C ALA A 11 24.08 -27.24 -4.56
N PRO A 12 24.38 -28.40 -5.14
CA PRO A 12 23.83 -29.65 -4.69
C PRO A 12 24.19 -29.91 -3.19
N ALA A 13 23.24 -30.41 -2.42
CA ALA A 13 23.47 -30.76 -1.02
C ALA A 13 23.94 -32.22 -0.90
N ALA A 14 24.81 -32.52 0.06
CA ALA A 14 25.42 -33.84 0.24
C ALA A 14 24.42 -34.98 0.50
N GLY A 15 23.23 -34.69 1.00
CA GLY A 15 22.13 -35.65 1.23
C GLY A 15 21.01 -35.60 0.20
N GLY A 16 21.21 -34.91 -0.91
CA GLY A 16 20.15 -34.57 -1.87
C GLY A 16 19.54 -33.18 -1.61
N GLY A 17 18.83 -32.64 -2.61
CA GLY A 17 18.30 -31.28 -2.55
C GLY A 17 19.31 -30.21 -2.98
N VAL A 18 19.01 -28.95 -2.65
CA VAL A 18 19.77 -27.77 -3.07
C VAL A 18 20.08 -26.87 -1.87
N THR A 19 21.33 -26.48 -1.75
CA THR A 19 21.77 -25.46 -0.79
C THR A 19 21.78 -24.10 -1.49
N ALA A 20 20.99 -23.15 -0.99
CA ALA A 20 20.98 -21.76 -1.43
C ALA A 20 21.82 -20.91 -0.47
N THR A 21 22.79 -20.18 -1.02
CA THR A 21 23.68 -19.29 -0.27
C THR A 21 23.36 -17.85 -0.59
N VAL A 22 23.28 -16.97 0.40
CA VAL A 22 23.08 -15.53 0.24
C VAL A 22 24.38 -14.76 0.32
N LYS A 23 24.39 -13.50 -0.11
CA LYS A 23 25.60 -12.66 -0.21
C LYS A 23 26.37 -12.49 1.10
N ASP A 24 25.71 -12.57 2.24
CA ASP A 24 26.33 -12.48 3.58
C ASP A 24 26.88 -13.80 4.12
N GLY A 25 26.85 -14.88 3.32
CA GLY A 25 27.41 -16.19 3.65
C GLY A 25 26.44 -17.15 4.34
N ARG A 26 25.25 -16.72 4.77
CA ARG A 26 24.22 -17.63 5.31
C ARG A 26 23.72 -18.56 4.21
N SER A 27 23.33 -19.77 4.57
CA SER A 27 22.82 -20.76 3.63
C SER A 27 21.70 -21.60 4.20
N TRP A 28 20.85 -22.12 3.34
CA TRP A 28 19.74 -23.02 3.67
C TRP A 28 19.70 -24.15 2.65
N THR A 29 19.43 -25.36 3.14
CA THR A 29 19.21 -26.53 2.30
C THR A 29 17.72 -26.87 2.23
N ALA A 30 17.23 -27.16 1.05
CA ALA A 30 15.85 -27.54 0.79
C ALA A 30 15.79 -28.62 -0.29
N ASP A 31 14.73 -29.42 -0.30
CA ASP A 31 14.51 -30.43 -1.34
C ASP A 31 14.24 -29.79 -2.71
N VAL A 32 13.58 -28.62 -2.71
CA VAL A 32 13.22 -27.86 -3.91
C VAL A 32 13.44 -26.37 -3.67
N VAL A 33 13.95 -25.66 -4.68
CA VAL A 33 14.08 -24.21 -4.68
C VAL A 33 13.21 -23.63 -5.82
N ALA A 34 12.29 -22.73 -5.45
CA ALA A 34 11.50 -21.97 -6.43
C ALA A 34 12.12 -20.58 -6.63
N LEU A 35 12.52 -20.26 -7.86
CA LEU A 35 13.07 -18.95 -8.22
C LEU A 35 11.96 -18.01 -8.67
N CYS A 36 11.56 -17.05 -7.80
CA CYS A 36 10.55 -16.05 -8.05
C CYS A 36 11.14 -14.63 -7.95
N VAL A 37 12.26 -14.39 -8.63
CA VAL A 37 13.08 -13.16 -8.52
C VAL A 37 12.70 -12.06 -9.51
N GLY A 38 11.53 -12.18 -10.15
CA GLY A 38 11.03 -11.23 -11.15
C GLY A 38 11.26 -11.69 -12.59
N VAL A 39 10.89 -10.81 -13.52
CA VAL A 39 10.95 -11.07 -14.97
C VAL A 39 11.79 -10.02 -15.69
N LYS A 40 12.36 -10.39 -16.83
CA LYS A 40 12.98 -9.47 -17.77
C LYS A 40 12.16 -9.44 -19.06
N PRO A 41 11.97 -8.26 -19.69
CA PRO A 41 11.29 -8.18 -20.96
C PRO A 41 12.10 -8.91 -22.05
N ASN A 42 11.42 -9.74 -22.84
CA ASN A 42 12.05 -10.40 -24.00
C ASN A 42 11.98 -9.49 -25.23
N SER A 43 12.83 -8.48 -25.28
CA SER A 43 12.84 -7.43 -26.30
C SER A 43 13.94 -7.60 -27.36
N ALA A 44 14.65 -8.74 -27.37
CA ALA A 44 15.78 -8.97 -28.28
C ALA A 44 15.40 -8.84 -29.77
N LEU A 45 14.24 -9.36 -30.18
CA LEU A 45 13.75 -9.24 -31.55
C LEU A 45 13.47 -7.77 -31.93
N ALA A 46 12.85 -7.02 -31.03
CA ALA A 46 12.56 -5.59 -31.23
C ALA A 46 13.86 -4.77 -31.34
N GLN A 47 14.85 -5.09 -30.50
CA GLN A 47 16.18 -4.47 -30.56
C GLN A 47 16.89 -4.78 -31.88
N ALA A 48 16.84 -6.03 -32.34
CA ALA A 48 17.43 -6.43 -33.63
C ALA A 48 16.73 -5.75 -34.82
N ALA A 49 15.44 -5.45 -34.72
CA ALA A 49 14.66 -4.68 -35.68
C ALA A 49 14.91 -3.16 -35.61
N GLY A 50 15.76 -2.66 -34.71
CA GLY A 50 16.07 -1.24 -34.56
C GLY A 50 14.99 -0.43 -33.85
N LEU A 51 14.06 -1.09 -33.15
CA LEU A 51 13.04 -0.41 -32.36
C LEU A 51 13.64 0.18 -31.07
N GLU A 52 13.03 1.24 -30.57
CA GLU A 52 13.48 1.92 -29.37
C GLU A 52 13.23 1.05 -28.12
N ILE A 53 14.31 0.80 -27.37
CA ILE A 53 14.29 0.08 -26.11
C ILE A 53 14.51 1.09 -24.97
N GLY A 54 13.53 1.23 -24.12
CA GLY A 54 13.57 2.12 -22.97
C GLY A 54 14.39 1.58 -21.80
N PRO A 55 14.45 2.33 -20.70
CA PRO A 55 15.12 1.90 -19.49
C PRO A 55 14.60 0.52 -19.03
N LYS A 56 15.50 -0.32 -18.48
CA LYS A 56 15.19 -1.69 -18.03
C LYS A 56 14.84 -2.69 -19.17
N GLY A 57 15.07 -2.35 -20.43
CA GLY A 57 14.93 -3.26 -21.54
C GLY A 57 13.53 -3.42 -22.11
N HIS A 58 12.56 -2.60 -21.71
CA HIS A 58 11.20 -2.63 -22.27
C HIS A 58 11.13 -1.88 -23.60
N ILE A 59 10.26 -2.35 -24.51
CA ILE A 59 10.00 -1.66 -25.78
C ILE A 59 9.26 -0.35 -25.48
N ALA A 60 9.76 0.77 -25.99
CA ALA A 60 9.10 2.06 -25.90
C ALA A 60 7.88 2.11 -26.83
N THR A 61 6.73 2.54 -26.29
CA THR A 61 5.49 2.74 -27.04
C THR A 61 4.88 4.08 -26.70
N ASP A 62 4.15 4.64 -27.65
CA ASP A 62 3.28 5.78 -27.41
C ASP A 62 1.95 5.35 -26.72
N ALA A 63 1.07 6.32 -26.48
CA ALA A 63 -0.24 6.04 -25.87
C ALA A 63 -1.18 5.22 -26.80
N GLN A 64 -0.87 5.07 -28.06
CA GLN A 64 -1.61 4.24 -29.01
C GLN A 64 -1.02 2.82 -29.13
N MET A 65 -0.03 2.48 -28.29
CA MET A 65 0.74 1.24 -28.33
C MET A 65 1.60 1.07 -29.59
N ARG A 66 1.92 2.16 -30.30
CA ARG A 66 2.84 2.15 -31.45
C ARG A 66 4.28 2.28 -30.94
N THR A 67 5.18 1.60 -31.61
CA THR A 67 6.62 1.78 -31.43
C THR A 67 7.11 3.00 -32.22
N LYS A 68 8.42 3.20 -32.26
CA LYS A 68 9.06 4.19 -33.14
C LYS A 68 8.77 3.94 -34.63
N ASP A 69 8.57 2.69 -35.04
CA ASP A 69 8.07 2.32 -36.36
C ASP A 69 6.52 2.39 -36.32
N PRO A 70 5.88 3.23 -37.16
CA PRO A 70 4.43 3.43 -37.15
C PRO A 70 3.62 2.20 -37.54
N ASP A 71 4.22 1.24 -38.22
CA ASP A 71 3.59 0.00 -38.66
C ASP A 71 3.76 -1.14 -37.63
N VAL A 72 4.51 -0.90 -36.56
CA VAL A 72 4.78 -1.88 -35.50
C VAL A 72 4.16 -1.47 -34.18
N PHE A 73 3.34 -2.35 -33.63
CA PHE A 73 2.73 -2.23 -32.30
C PHE A 73 3.38 -3.21 -31.32
N ALA A 74 3.51 -2.79 -30.07
CA ALA A 74 3.98 -3.66 -28.99
C ALA A 74 3.05 -3.54 -27.78
N VAL A 75 2.76 -4.68 -27.13
CA VAL A 75 1.82 -4.77 -26.00
C VAL A 75 2.28 -5.81 -24.98
N GLY A 76 1.72 -5.78 -23.79
CA GLY A 76 1.95 -6.77 -22.75
C GLY A 76 3.16 -6.45 -21.87
N ASP A 77 3.72 -7.49 -21.26
CA ASP A 77 4.76 -7.37 -20.23
C ASP A 77 6.08 -6.78 -20.78
N VAL A 78 6.25 -6.80 -22.10
CA VAL A 78 7.47 -6.36 -22.77
C VAL A 78 7.52 -4.84 -23.00
N VAL A 79 6.41 -4.10 -22.78
CA VAL A 79 6.36 -2.67 -23.10
C VAL A 79 6.50 -1.80 -21.86
N SER A 80 7.02 -0.59 -22.05
CA SER A 80 6.94 0.49 -21.10
C SER A 80 5.72 1.36 -21.38
N VAL A 81 5.10 1.88 -20.31
CA VAL A 81 3.86 2.66 -20.35
C VAL A 81 3.96 3.88 -19.44
N VAL A 82 3.04 4.82 -19.59
CA VAL A 82 2.98 6.00 -18.73
C VAL A 82 2.56 5.61 -17.30
N ASP A 83 3.23 6.19 -16.32
CA ASP A 83 2.81 6.16 -14.92
C ASP A 83 1.70 7.22 -14.71
N PRO A 84 0.47 6.84 -14.39
CA PRO A 84 -0.64 7.80 -14.31
C PRO A 84 -0.61 8.65 -13.03
N VAL A 85 0.25 8.36 -12.07
CA VAL A 85 0.36 9.14 -10.81
C VAL A 85 1.33 10.29 -10.95
N PHE A 86 2.53 10.04 -11.47
CA PHE A 86 3.60 11.06 -11.53
C PHE A 86 4.05 11.38 -12.93
N GLY A 87 3.45 10.76 -13.95
CA GLY A 87 3.99 10.81 -15.30
C GLY A 87 5.28 9.98 -15.46
N GLY A 88 5.96 10.15 -16.59
CA GLY A 88 7.16 9.37 -16.90
C GLY A 88 6.85 7.93 -17.29
N THR A 89 7.88 7.11 -17.36
CA THR A 89 7.81 5.75 -17.90
C THR A 89 7.87 4.71 -16.79
N THR A 90 6.97 3.74 -16.84
CA THR A 90 6.92 2.58 -15.95
C THR A 90 6.68 1.30 -16.74
N ALA A 91 6.88 0.15 -16.09
CA ALA A 91 6.48 -1.16 -16.61
C ALA A 91 5.74 -1.93 -15.53
N VAL A 92 4.62 -2.52 -15.90
CA VAL A 92 3.76 -3.27 -14.98
C VAL A 92 3.34 -4.57 -15.67
N PRO A 93 4.09 -5.67 -15.45
CA PRO A 93 3.84 -6.97 -16.08
C PRO A 93 2.66 -7.66 -15.41
N LEU A 94 1.45 -7.31 -15.85
CA LEU A 94 0.18 -7.87 -15.36
C LEU A 94 -0.78 -8.14 -16.52
N ALA A 95 -1.54 -9.22 -16.42
CA ALA A 95 -2.48 -9.65 -17.45
C ALA A 95 -3.60 -8.63 -17.75
N GLY A 96 -4.10 -7.92 -16.74
CA GLY A 96 -5.13 -6.89 -16.94
C GLY A 96 -4.67 -5.75 -17.86
N PRO A 97 -3.55 -5.07 -17.58
CA PRO A 97 -2.91 -4.14 -18.50
C PRO A 97 -2.66 -4.72 -19.89
N ALA A 98 -2.05 -5.90 -19.99
CA ALA A 98 -1.74 -6.55 -21.27
C ALA A 98 -2.99 -6.74 -22.14
N ASN A 99 -4.11 -7.21 -21.58
CA ASN A 99 -5.39 -7.37 -22.30
C ASN A 99 -5.94 -6.04 -22.83
N ARG A 100 -5.89 -4.98 -22.02
CA ARG A 100 -6.36 -3.65 -22.46
C ARG A 100 -5.47 -3.09 -23.56
N GLN A 101 -4.15 -3.25 -23.47
CA GLN A 101 -3.19 -2.85 -24.47
C GLN A 101 -3.43 -3.58 -25.79
N GLY A 102 -3.64 -4.91 -25.75
CA GLY A 102 -3.95 -5.70 -26.95
C GLY A 102 -5.20 -5.21 -27.67
N ARG A 103 -6.28 -4.88 -26.94
CA ARG A 103 -7.48 -4.30 -27.52
C ARG A 103 -7.21 -2.94 -28.16
N ILE A 104 -6.46 -2.07 -27.48
CA ILE A 104 -6.11 -0.74 -27.99
C ILE A 104 -5.26 -0.84 -29.25
N ALA A 105 -4.26 -1.72 -29.27
CA ALA A 105 -3.45 -1.95 -30.45
C ALA A 105 -4.31 -2.44 -31.64
N ALA A 106 -5.19 -3.40 -31.43
CA ALA A 106 -6.11 -3.90 -32.45
C ALA A 106 -7.03 -2.79 -33.02
N ASP A 107 -7.58 -1.93 -32.14
CA ASP A 107 -8.36 -0.76 -32.55
C ASP A 107 -7.50 0.22 -33.39
N ASN A 108 -6.25 0.42 -33.02
CA ASN A 108 -5.36 1.38 -33.67
C ASN A 108 -4.77 0.88 -34.99
N VAL A 109 -4.60 -0.43 -35.17
CA VAL A 109 -4.34 -1.04 -36.49
C VAL A 109 -5.45 -0.69 -37.49
N LEU A 110 -6.69 -0.53 -37.00
CA LEU A 110 -7.85 -0.11 -37.80
C LEU A 110 -8.06 1.42 -37.82
N GLY A 111 -7.11 2.21 -37.35
CA GLY A 111 -7.16 3.67 -37.38
C GLY A 111 -8.11 4.33 -36.39
N ARG A 112 -8.56 3.64 -35.31
CA ARG A 112 -9.58 4.17 -34.37
C ARG A 112 -9.06 5.20 -33.36
N GLY A 113 -7.75 5.43 -33.27
CA GLY A 113 -7.15 6.48 -32.43
C GLY A 113 -7.34 6.28 -30.91
N ARG A 114 -7.47 5.03 -30.43
CA ARG A 114 -7.62 4.72 -29.01
C ARG A 114 -6.33 4.97 -28.23
N ARG A 115 -6.46 5.42 -26.98
CA ARG A 115 -5.34 5.74 -26.11
C ARG A 115 -5.31 4.84 -24.88
N TYR A 116 -4.11 4.42 -24.49
CA TYR A 116 -3.84 3.72 -23.24
C TYR A 116 -3.36 4.74 -22.18
N GLU A 117 -4.18 4.95 -21.16
CA GLU A 117 -3.95 5.94 -20.10
C GLU A 117 -3.09 5.38 -18.94
N GLY A 118 -2.22 4.44 -19.23
CA GLY A 118 -1.37 3.80 -18.23
C GLY A 118 -2.12 2.88 -17.26
N THR A 119 -1.43 2.44 -16.22
CA THR A 119 -1.98 1.52 -15.22
C THR A 119 -1.49 1.84 -13.81
N PHE A 120 -2.37 1.70 -12.83
CA PHE A 120 -2.03 1.75 -11.40
C PHE A 120 -1.51 0.42 -10.87
N GLY A 121 -1.41 -0.63 -11.68
CA GLY A 121 -0.88 -1.93 -11.28
C GLY A 121 -1.70 -2.61 -10.20
N ALA A 122 -3.05 -2.50 -10.26
CA ALA A 122 -3.92 -3.19 -9.31
C ALA A 122 -3.67 -4.70 -9.39
N SER A 123 -3.33 -5.28 -8.26
CA SER A 123 -2.91 -6.67 -8.14
C SER A 123 -3.36 -7.29 -6.82
N VAL A 124 -3.57 -8.60 -6.84
CA VAL A 124 -3.94 -9.38 -5.68
C VAL A 124 -3.21 -10.72 -5.70
N VAL A 125 -2.86 -11.20 -4.51
CA VAL A 125 -2.29 -12.54 -4.31
C VAL A 125 -2.86 -13.16 -3.05
N LYS A 126 -3.13 -14.47 -3.11
CA LYS A 126 -3.55 -15.26 -1.96
C LYS A 126 -2.38 -16.12 -1.47
N VAL A 127 -2.06 -16.02 -0.19
CA VAL A 127 -1.00 -16.80 0.46
C VAL A 127 -1.60 -17.50 1.69
N GLY A 128 -1.86 -18.78 1.58
CA GLY A 128 -2.56 -19.54 2.61
C GLY A 128 -3.97 -18.97 2.87
N LYS A 129 -4.20 -18.49 4.09
CA LYS A 129 -5.48 -17.87 4.50
C LYS A 129 -5.50 -16.35 4.32
N LEU A 130 -4.39 -15.73 3.92
CA LEU A 130 -4.28 -14.30 3.74
C LEU A 130 -4.36 -13.91 2.27
N THR A 131 -5.00 -12.79 2.01
CA THR A 131 -5.03 -12.11 0.73
C THR A 131 -4.29 -10.79 0.88
N ALA A 132 -3.36 -10.50 -0.02
CA ALA A 132 -2.69 -9.21 -0.11
C ALA A 132 -3.03 -8.58 -1.47
N ALA A 133 -3.52 -7.35 -1.45
CA ALA A 133 -3.88 -6.58 -2.64
C ALA A 133 -3.25 -5.19 -2.60
N SER A 134 -2.95 -4.63 -3.77
CA SER A 134 -2.36 -3.30 -3.86
C SER A 134 -2.68 -2.62 -5.18
N CYS A 135 -2.63 -1.30 -5.20
CA CYS A 135 -2.65 -0.49 -6.41
C CYS A 135 -1.82 0.78 -6.21
N GLY A 136 -1.34 1.37 -7.30
CA GLY A 136 -0.50 2.56 -7.28
C GLY A 136 0.92 2.30 -6.76
N HIS A 137 1.51 3.33 -6.15
CA HIS A 137 2.86 3.27 -5.61
C HIS A 137 2.91 2.65 -4.23
N THR A 138 3.98 1.93 -3.95
CA THR A 138 4.34 1.50 -2.59
C THR A 138 5.22 2.55 -1.91
N GLU A 139 5.25 2.54 -0.57
CA GLU A 139 6.14 3.44 0.19
C GLU A 139 7.62 3.25 -0.19
N ALA A 140 8.05 2.02 -0.43
CA ALA A 140 9.43 1.74 -0.88
C ALA A 140 9.75 2.42 -2.21
N ARG A 141 8.79 2.41 -3.16
CA ARG A 141 8.96 3.09 -4.46
C ARG A 141 8.98 4.61 -4.30
N LEU A 142 8.12 5.19 -3.45
CA LEU A 142 8.11 6.62 -3.17
C LEU A 142 9.43 7.08 -2.54
N LYS A 143 9.96 6.34 -1.56
CA LYS A 143 11.28 6.59 -0.96
C LYS A 143 12.39 6.54 -2.01
N ALA A 144 12.40 5.52 -2.86
CA ALA A 144 13.42 5.36 -3.90
C ALA A 144 13.39 6.48 -4.96
N THR A 145 12.25 7.11 -5.20
CA THR A 145 12.10 8.23 -6.13
C THR A 145 12.20 9.61 -5.49
N GLY A 146 12.39 9.69 -4.16
CA GLY A 146 12.46 10.95 -3.42
C GLY A 146 11.17 11.75 -3.39
N LYS A 147 10.02 11.13 -3.70
CA LYS A 147 8.71 11.80 -3.67
C LYS A 147 8.23 11.97 -2.24
N SER A 148 7.86 13.20 -1.89
CA SER A 148 7.17 13.48 -0.63
C SER A 148 5.81 12.79 -0.61
N TYR A 149 5.44 12.22 0.52
CA TYR A 149 4.17 11.54 0.71
C TYR A 149 3.75 11.55 2.18
N ARG A 150 2.45 11.43 2.39
CA ARG A 150 1.85 11.08 3.68
C ARG A 150 1.36 9.65 3.64
N LYS A 151 1.20 9.05 4.82
CA LYS A 151 0.67 7.70 4.96
C LYS A 151 -0.32 7.61 6.10
N VAL A 152 -1.34 6.76 5.96
CA VAL A 152 -2.20 6.34 7.06
C VAL A 152 -2.26 4.83 7.12
N TYR A 153 -2.43 4.33 8.35
CA TYR A 153 -2.69 2.92 8.62
C TYR A 153 -4.06 2.78 9.25
N LEU A 154 -4.80 1.77 8.82
CA LEU A 154 -6.10 1.40 9.36
C LEU A 154 -6.16 -0.10 9.60
N HIS A 155 -6.71 -0.48 10.75
CA HIS A 155 -6.99 -1.87 11.10
C HIS A 155 -8.49 -1.97 11.40
N ALA A 156 -9.27 -2.44 10.43
CA ALA A 156 -10.73 -2.48 10.49
C ALA A 156 -11.27 -3.89 10.24
N GLY A 157 -12.51 -4.15 10.62
CA GLY A 157 -13.19 -5.39 10.26
C GLY A 157 -13.45 -5.49 8.76
N SER A 158 -13.37 -6.71 8.21
CA SER A 158 -13.76 -7.00 6.83
C SER A 158 -15.24 -6.70 6.58
N HIS A 159 -16.06 -6.90 7.61
CA HIS A 159 -17.49 -6.59 7.68
C HIS A 159 -17.91 -6.27 9.14
N ALA A 160 -19.19 -6.10 9.39
CA ALA A 160 -19.73 -5.75 10.72
C ALA A 160 -19.32 -6.79 11.78
N GLY A 161 -18.64 -6.35 12.84
CA GLY A 161 -18.04 -7.24 13.85
C GLY A 161 -19.01 -8.06 14.67
N TYR A 162 -20.31 -7.72 14.68
CA TYR A 162 -21.37 -8.51 15.31
C TYR A 162 -21.90 -9.64 14.40
N TYR A 163 -21.54 -9.63 13.11
CA TYR A 163 -21.87 -10.70 12.20
C TYR A 163 -20.74 -11.75 12.18
N PRO A 164 -21.05 -13.05 12.21
CA PRO A 164 -20.03 -14.09 12.31
C PRO A 164 -19.02 -14.07 11.15
N GLY A 165 -17.76 -14.37 11.46
CA GLY A 165 -16.71 -14.53 10.47
C GLY A 165 -15.92 -13.24 10.16
N ALA A 166 -16.19 -12.14 10.85
CA ALA A 166 -15.42 -10.91 10.65
C ALA A 166 -13.92 -11.12 10.92
N THR A 167 -13.09 -10.71 9.98
CA THR A 167 -11.62 -10.75 10.09
C THR A 167 -11.04 -9.35 9.95
N THR A 168 -9.83 -9.15 10.44
CA THR A 168 -9.19 -7.83 10.35
C THR A 168 -8.60 -7.61 8.97
N LEU A 169 -8.86 -6.44 8.38
CA LEU A 169 -8.16 -5.85 7.26
C LEU A 169 -7.11 -4.86 7.76
N HIS A 170 -5.91 -4.96 7.25
CA HIS A 170 -4.83 -4.01 7.44
C HIS A 170 -4.67 -3.19 6.18
N ILE A 171 -4.90 -1.90 6.25
CA ILE A 171 -4.88 -0.98 5.11
C ILE A 171 -3.79 0.05 5.32
N LYS A 172 -3.02 0.31 4.28
CA LYS A 172 -2.08 1.40 4.18
C LYS A 172 -2.45 2.24 2.97
N LEU A 173 -2.70 3.53 3.17
CA LEU A 173 -2.97 4.50 2.11
C LEU A 173 -1.82 5.49 2.03
N LEU A 174 -1.37 5.81 0.82
CA LEU A 174 -0.30 6.75 0.51
C LEU A 174 -0.86 7.88 -0.34
N PHE A 175 -0.57 9.14 0.03
CA PHE A 175 -1.13 10.32 -0.63
C PHE A 175 -0.21 11.53 -0.50
N GLY A 176 -0.45 12.55 -1.31
CA GLY A 176 0.27 13.81 -1.31
C GLY A 176 -0.30 14.83 -0.32
N ASP A 177 0.39 15.96 -0.13
CA ASP A 177 -0.07 17.08 0.68
C ASP A 177 -1.30 17.78 0.06
N ASP A 178 -1.52 17.61 -1.23
CA ASP A 178 -2.72 18.06 -1.97
C ASP A 178 -3.91 17.11 -1.83
N GLY A 179 -3.70 15.92 -1.25
CA GLY A 179 -4.69 14.87 -1.12
C GLY A 179 -4.70 13.86 -2.26
N GLN A 180 -3.90 14.04 -3.31
CA GLN A 180 -3.81 13.07 -4.40
C GLN A 180 -3.43 11.68 -3.88
N ILE A 181 -4.18 10.66 -4.28
CA ILE A 181 -3.91 9.28 -3.89
C ILE A 181 -2.74 8.74 -4.73
N TYR A 182 -1.67 8.32 -4.07
CA TYR A 182 -0.51 7.73 -4.73
C TYR A 182 -0.58 6.21 -4.81
N GLY A 183 -1.27 5.58 -3.87
CA GLY A 183 -1.49 4.14 -3.86
C GLY A 183 -1.90 3.61 -2.51
N GLY A 184 -2.15 2.31 -2.46
CA GLY A 184 -2.47 1.63 -1.20
C GLY A 184 -2.27 0.14 -1.24
N GLN A 185 -2.23 -0.43 -0.06
CA GLN A 185 -2.07 -1.86 0.18
C GLN A 185 -3.13 -2.32 1.18
N VAL A 186 -3.71 -3.48 0.93
CA VAL A 186 -4.70 -4.10 1.80
C VAL A 186 -4.32 -5.55 2.04
N VAL A 187 -4.27 -5.95 3.31
CA VAL A 187 -3.98 -7.33 3.71
C VAL A 187 -5.03 -7.82 4.68
N GLY A 188 -5.55 -9.01 4.47
CA GLY A 188 -6.52 -9.67 5.36
C GLY A 188 -6.99 -10.99 4.80
N ALA A 189 -7.87 -11.68 5.51
CA ALA A 189 -8.38 -12.96 5.03
C ALA A 189 -9.45 -12.77 3.94
N GLU A 190 -10.34 -11.79 4.11
CA GLU A 190 -11.46 -11.53 3.21
C GLU A 190 -11.62 -10.06 2.89
N GLY A 191 -12.06 -9.73 1.66
CA GLY A 191 -12.41 -8.38 1.21
C GLY A 191 -11.23 -7.44 0.98
N ALA A 192 -10.00 -7.95 0.92
CA ALA A 192 -8.82 -7.17 0.59
C ALA A 192 -8.82 -6.73 -0.88
N ASP A 193 -9.22 -7.63 -1.78
CA ASP A 193 -9.39 -7.39 -3.21
C ASP A 193 -10.43 -6.31 -3.50
N LYS A 194 -11.63 -6.42 -2.89
CA LYS A 194 -12.70 -5.42 -3.01
C LYS A 194 -12.19 -4.01 -2.67
N ARG A 195 -11.42 -3.86 -1.59
CA ARG A 195 -10.91 -2.54 -1.15
C ARG A 195 -9.83 -2.01 -2.08
N ALA A 196 -8.98 -2.88 -2.60
CA ALA A 196 -8.00 -2.52 -3.60
C ALA A 196 -8.65 -2.11 -4.94
N ASP A 197 -9.73 -2.78 -5.36
CA ASP A 197 -10.48 -2.41 -6.57
C ASP A 197 -11.19 -1.07 -6.43
N VAL A 198 -11.82 -0.79 -5.27
CA VAL A 198 -12.41 0.51 -4.98
C VAL A 198 -11.34 1.60 -5.04
N LEU A 199 -10.18 1.38 -4.41
CA LEU A 199 -9.07 2.33 -4.42
C LEU A 199 -8.52 2.56 -5.83
N ALA A 200 -8.31 1.50 -6.62
CA ALA A 200 -7.86 1.59 -8.01
C ALA A 200 -8.88 2.35 -8.89
N THR A 201 -10.17 2.14 -8.64
CA THR A 201 -11.26 2.86 -9.32
C THR A 201 -11.26 4.34 -8.95
N ALA A 202 -11.13 4.68 -7.67
CA ALA A 202 -11.02 6.07 -7.20
C ALA A 202 -9.81 6.77 -7.84
N MET A 203 -8.64 6.11 -7.85
CA MET A 203 -7.44 6.63 -8.51
C MET A 203 -7.66 6.84 -10.02
N ARG A 204 -8.33 5.93 -10.71
CA ARG A 204 -8.65 6.05 -12.14
C ARG A 204 -9.62 7.20 -12.41
N ALA A 205 -10.54 7.47 -11.50
CA ALA A 205 -11.46 8.60 -11.56
C ALA A 205 -10.80 9.95 -11.19
N GLY A 206 -9.53 9.95 -10.76
CA GLY A 206 -8.82 11.15 -10.31
C GLY A 206 -9.27 11.68 -8.96
N MET A 207 -9.89 10.84 -8.13
CA MET A 207 -10.34 11.22 -6.79
C MET A 207 -9.17 11.46 -5.84
N ASP A 208 -9.34 12.42 -4.94
CA ASP A 208 -8.45 12.65 -3.80
C ASP A 208 -8.93 11.90 -2.54
N VAL A 209 -8.20 12.04 -1.43
CA VAL A 209 -8.55 11.37 -0.16
C VAL A 209 -9.84 11.89 0.46
N ARG A 210 -10.26 13.14 0.17
CA ARG A 210 -11.53 13.72 0.67
C ARG A 210 -12.69 13.08 -0.07
N GLN A 211 -12.60 12.96 -1.38
CA GLN A 211 -13.60 12.28 -2.20
C GLN A 211 -13.65 10.78 -1.89
N LEU A 212 -12.51 10.16 -1.55
CA LEU A 212 -12.47 8.77 -1.08
C LEU A 212 -13.27 8.59 0.22
N ALA A 213 -13.26 9.59 1.12
CA ALA A 213 -14.03 9.59 2.36
C ALA A 213 -15.55 9.65 2.13
N GLU A 214 -15.98 10.23 1.02
CA GLU A 214 -17.39 10.45 0.65
C GLU A 214 -17.99 9.34 -0.22
N LEU A 215 -17.20 8.28 -0.52
CA LEU A 215 -17.70 7.18 -1.35
C LEU A 215 -18.89 6.48 -0.72
N GLU A 216 -19.97 6.36 -1.47
CA GLU A 216 -21.14 5.57 -1.13
C GLU A 216 -20.94 4.12 -1.61
N LEU A 217 -20.64 3.23 -0.67
CA LEU A 217 -20.36 1.82 -0.94
C LEU A 217 -21.46 0.91 -0.37
N CYS A 218 -21.73 -0.20 -1.06
CA CYS A 218 -22.73 -1.16 -0.62
C CYS A 218 -22.45 -1.68 0.78
N TYR A 219 -23.50 -1.66 1.62
CA TYR A 219 -23.46 -2.16 2.99
C TYR A 219 -24.60 -3.12 3.28
N ALA A 220 -24.24 -4.25 3.84
CA ALA A 220 -25.04 -5.10 4.70
C ALA A 220 -24.09 -5.85 5.64
N PRO A 221 -24.53 -6.31 6.82
CA PRO A 221 -23.63 -6.89 7.84
C PRO A 221 -22.65 -7.97 7.33
N PRO A 222 -23.04 -8.89 6.42
CA PRO A 222 -22.13 -9.91 5.91
C PRO A 222 -21.06 -9.39 4.93
N PHE A 223 -21.21 -8.17 4.36
CA PHE A 223 -20.39 -7.70 3.23
C PHE A 223 -19.44 -6.58 3.59
N SER A 224 -19.81 -5.72 4.54
CA SER A 224 -19.01 -4.58 4.94
C SER A 224 -19.43 -4.06 6.32
N SER A 225 -18.88 -2.92 6.71
CA SER A 225 -19.37 -2.08 7.80
C SER A 225 -20.05 -0.84 7.20
N ALA A 226 -20.96 -0.21 7.95
CA ALA A 226 -21.64 1.03 7.49
C ALA A 226 -20.64 2.13 7.09
N LYS A 227 -19.48 2.17 7.76
CA LYS A 227 -18.29 2.91 7.31
C LYS A 227 -17.31 1.91 6.69
N ASP A 228 -17.30 1.79 5.36
CA ASP A 228 -16.35 0.89 4.70
C ASP A 228 -14.92 1.29 5.04
N PRO A 229 -14.02 0.33 5.27
CA PRO A 229 -12.61 0.60 5.59
C PRO A 229 -11.90 1.56 4.63
N ILE A 230 -12.24 1.57 3.35
CA ILE A 230 -11.64 2.51 2.39
C ILE A 230 -12.11 3.95 2.63
N ALA A 231 -13.40 4.15 2.90
CA ALA A 231 -13.90 5.48 3.26
C ALA A 231 -13.30 5.97 4.59
N VAL A 232 -13.15 5.07 5.58
CA VAL A 232 -12.48 5.41 6.85
C VAL A 232 -11.01 5.79 6.62
N ALA A 233 -10.28 5.11 5.72
CA ALA A 233 -8.91 5.50 5.37
C ALA A 233 -8.86 6.92 4.76
N GLY A 234 -9.82 7.27 3.90
CA GLY A 234 -10.02 8.63 3.39
C GLY A 234 -10.29 9.64 4.51
N MET A 235 -11.18 9.32 5.45
CA MET A 235 -11.49 10.19 6.61
C MET A 235 -10.26 10.44 7.49
N ILE A 236 -9.43 9.42 7.77
CA ILE A 236 -8.20 9.58 8.54
C ILE A 236 -7.22 10.48 7.78
N ALA A 237 -7.06 10.26 6.46
CA ALA A 237 -6.19 11.07 5.62
C ALA A 237 -6.63 12.53 5.57
N THR A 238 -7.94 12.79 5.40
CA THR A 238 -8.54 14.13 5.45
C THR A 238 -8.29 14.81 6.79
N ASN A 239 -8.54 14.13 7.90
CA ASN A 239 -8.28 14.67 9.24
C ASN A 239 -6.79 15.04 9.44
N ALA A 240 -5.88 14.26 8.85
CA ALA A 240 -4.45 14.55 8.90
C ALA A 240 -4.06 15.75 8.02
N LEU A 241 -4.68 15.93 6.85
CA LEU A 241 -4.47 17.10 5.97
C LEU A 241 -5.00 18.38 6.60
N ASP A 242 -6.17 18.32 7.21
CA ASP A 242 -6.85 19.46 7.80
C ASP A 242 -6.32 19.81 9.21
N GLY A 243 -5.27 19.11 9.70
CA GLY A 243 -4.67 19.37 11.02
C GLY A 243 -5.55 18.96 12.21
N VAL A 244 -6.66 18.26 11.95
CA VAL A 244 -7.57 17.73 13.00
C VAL A 244 -6.84 16.73 13.87
N THR A 245 -6.00 15.89 13.26
CA THR A 245 -5.13 14.92 13.96
C THR A 245 -3.69 15.01 13.47
N THR A 246 -2.76 14.67 14.36
CA THR A 246 -1.32 14.57 14.03
C THR A 246 -0.89 13.11 14.14
N LEU A 247 -0.46 12.54 13.02
CA LEU A 247 -0.07 11.13 12.99
C LEU A 247 1.35 10.94 13.49
N ALA A 248 1.55 9.98 14.37
CA ALA A 248 2.86 9.50 14.80
C ALA A 248 3.06 8.05 14.33
N TYR A 249 4.32 7.72 14.00
CA TYR A 249 4.68 6.38 13.52
C TYR A 249 5.72 5.78 14.47
N ALA A 250 5.62 4.47 14.72
CA ALA A 250 6.50 3.79 15.66
C ALA A 250 7.99 3.82 15.28
N ASP A 251 8.27 3.96 13.98
CA ASP A 251 9.62 4.07 13.41
C ASP A 251 10.18 5.51 13.38
N ALA A 252 9.38 6.50 13.81
CA ALA A 252 9.72 7.92 13.77
C ALA A 252 9.02 8.70 14.90
N LEU A 253 9.15 8.23 16.13
CA LEU A 253 8.58 8.92 17.29
C LEU A 253 9.34 10.22 17.56
N PRO A 254 8.65 11.35 17.89
CA PRO A 254 9.30 12.58 18.24
C PRO A 254 10.18 12.42 19.49
N GLU A 255 11.41 12.93 19.40
CA GLU A 255 12.33 12.90 20.53
C GLU A 255 11.78 13.66 21.74
N GLY A 256 11.98 13.11 22.94
CA GLY A 256 11.50 13.70 24.16
C GLY A 256 9.99 13.68 24.36
N ALA A 257 9.18 13.13 23.44
CA ALA A 257 7.74 13.02 23.65
C ALA A 257 7.37 12.12 24.83
N LEU A 258 6.29 12.44 25.52
CA LEU A 258 5.67 11.52 26.47
C LEU A 258 4.81 10.52 25.70
N LEU A 259 5.03 9.24 25.95
CA LEU A 259 4.22 8.16 25.36
C LEU A 259 3.05 7.86 26.29
N LEU A 260 1.83 8.00 25.79
CA LEU A 260 0.60 7.75 26.56
C LEU A 260 -0.15 6.55 26.00
N ASP A 261 -0.17 5.45 26.76
CA ASP A 261 -0.97 4.26 26.45
C ASP A 261 -2.38 4.41 27.03
N VAL A 262 -3.38 4.44 26.15
CA VAL A 262 -4.79 4.63 26.56
C VAL A 262 -5.58 3.31 26.57
N ARG A 263 -4.87 2.19 26.57
CA ARG A 263 -5.47 0.84 26.69
C ARG A 263 -5.83 0.54 28.16
N GLU A 264 -6.63 -0.51 28.33
CA GLU A 264 -6.95 -1.01 29.67
C GLU A 264 -5.72 -1.67 30.34
N PRO A 265 -5.61 -1.67 31.67
CA PRO A 265 -4.46 -2.24 32.38
C PRO A 265 -4.17 -3.70 32.02
N ALA A 266 -5.19 -4.51 31.73
CA ALA A 266 -5.05 -5.90 31.34
C ALA A 266 -4.36 -6.04 29.95
N GLU A 267 -4.55 -5.10 29.05
CA GLU A 267 -3.85 -5.06 27.74
C GLU A 267 -2.38 -4.61 27.92
N VAL A 268 -2.16 -3.64 28.80
CA VAL A 268 -0.82 -3.12 29.13
C VAL A 268 0.06 -4.20 29.79
N ALA A 269 -0.55 -5.05 30.63
CA ALA A 269 0.15 -6.18 31.27
C ALA A 269 0.70 -7.21 30.26
N GLN A 270 0.15 -7.27 29.05
CA GLN A 270 0.66 -8.12 27.97
C GLN A 270 1.84 -7.48 27.21
N GLY A 271 2.17 -6.22 27.50
CA GLY A 271 3.25 -5.45 26.93
C GLY A 271 2.83 -4.06 26.52
N THR A 272 3.75 -3.10 26.66
CA THR A 272 3.60 -1.71 26.24
C THR A 272 4.92 -1.13 25.75
N LEU A 273 4.91 0.08 25.23
CA LEU A 273 6.14 0.78 24.85
C LEU A 273 6.94 1.18 26.09
N LYS A 274 8.25 1.00 26.05
CA LYS A 274 9.14 1.34 27.17
C LYS A 274 8.99 2.83 27.56
N GLY A 275 8.73 3.08 28.83
CA GLY A 275 8.57 4.43 29.37
C GLY A 275 7.20 5.05 29.13
N ALA A 276 6.23 4.30 28.61
CA ALA A 276 4.87 4.81 28.44
C ALA A 276 4.13 4.94 29.78
N VAL A 277 3.39 6.02 29.91
CA VAL A 277 2.41 6.24 30.99
C VAL A 277 1.08 5.62 30.58
N ASN A 278 0.39 4.93 31.49
CA ASN A 278 -0.93 4.37 31.21
C ASN A 278 -2.04 5.16 31.89
N ILE A 279 -2.93 5.73 31.09
CA ILE A 279 -4.20 6.29 31.52
C ILE A 279 -5.28 5.76 30.58
N PRO A 280 -6.10 4.79 30.98
CA PRO A 280 -7.16 4.25 30.15
C PRO A 280 -8.10 5.34 29.63
N LEU A 281 -8.50 5.22 28.35
CA LEU A 281 -9.33 6.24 27.69
C LEU A 281 -10.56 6.68 28.51
N PRO A 282 -11.33 5.81 29.18
CA PRO A 282 -12.47 6.24 30.00
C PRO A 282 -12.07 7.12 31.17
N LYS A 283 -10.85 7.02 31.66
CA LYS A 283 -10.32 7.80 32.81
C LYS A 283 -9.55 9.05 32.37
N LEU A 284 -9.30 9.22 31.08
CA LEU A 284 -8.40 10.26 30.57
C LEU A 284 -8.85 11.68 30.92
N ARG A 285 -10.13 12.01 30.79
CA ARG A 285 -10.63 13.37 31.13
C ARG A 285 -10.42 13.71 32.60
N ALA A 286 -10.66 12.76 33.51
CA ALA A 286 -10.52 12.96 34.94
C ALA A 286 -9.05 13.00 35.40
N ARG A 287 -8.14 12.37 34.66
CA ARG A 287 -6.73 12.22 35.03
C ARG A 287 -5.78 13.02 34.12
N ALA A 288 -6.31 13.82 33.20
CA ALA A 288 -5.49 14.61 32.27
C ALA A 288 -4.54 15.58 33.02
N PHE A 289 -4.91 16.05 34.23
CA PHE A 289 -4.07 16.93 35.05
C PHE A 289 -2.73 16.30 35.48
N GLU A 290 -2.61 14.97 35.41
CA GLU A 290 -1.35 14.24 35.67
C GLU A 290 -0.33 14.38 34.52
N LEU A 291 -0.77 14.86 33.34
CA LEU A 291 0.04 14.98 32.16
C LEU A 291 0.69 16.37 32.05
N PRO A 292 1.95 16.47 31.58
CA PRO A 292 2.61 17.75 31.37
C PRO A 292 1.99 18.50 30.19
N LYS A 293 1.83 19.82 30.32
CA LYS A 293 1.34 20.70 29.24
C LYS A 293 2.43 21.26 28.33
N ASP A 294 3.65 21.29 28.83
CA ASP A 294 4.84 21.83 28.19
C ASP A 294 5.58 20.83 27.28
N ARG A 295 5.08 19.61 27.23
CA ARG A 295 5.71 18.50 26.51
C ARG A 295 4.76 17.91 25.46
N LYS A 296 5.31 17.48 24.33
CA LYS A 296 4.53 16.76 23.33
C LYS A 296 4.10 15.38 23.84
N ILE A 297 2.83 15.03 23.63
CA ILE A 297 2.25 13.76 24.05
C ILE A 297 1.94 12.94 22.78
N VAL A 298 2.50 11.76 22.67
CA VAL A 298 2.16 10.78 21.64
C VAL A 298 1.24 9.74 22.27
N VAL A 299 0.01 9.71 21.78
CA VAL A 299 -1.02 8.81 22.30
C VAL A 299 -1.09 7.56 21.42
N PHE A 300 -1.19 6.41 22.03
CA PHE A 300 -1.34 5.16 21.30
C PHE A 300 -2.30 4.18 21.98
N CYS A 301 -2.82 3.25 21.18
CA CYS A 301 -3.59 2.10 21.62
C CYS A 301 -3.30 0.89 20.74
N GLN A 302 -4.16 -0.12 20.70
CA GLN A 302 -3.93 -1.33 19.88
C GLN A 302 -4.00 -1.08 18.37
N VAL A 303 -5.02 -0.31 17.90
CA VAL A 303 -5.36 -0.18 16.46
C VAL A 303 -5.60 1.25 15.99
N GLY A 304 -5.41 2.27 16.86
CA GLY A 304 -5.47 3.69 16.52
C GLY A 304 -6.75 4.41 16.97
N LEU A 305 -7.93 3.80 16.97
CA LEU A 305 -9.19 4.51 17.25
C LEU A 305 -9.24 5.16 18.67
N ARG A 306 -8.89 4.42 19.70
CA ARG A 306 -8.82 4.98 21.08
C ARG A 306 -7.76 6.07 21.19
N GLY A 307 -6.63 5.90 20.47
CA GLY A 307 -5.59 6.92 20.38
C GLY A 307 -6.09 8.22 19.75
N TYR A 308 -6.80 8.14 18.62
CA TYR A 308 -7.43 9.30 17.99
C TYR A 308 -8.41 10.02 18.94
N VAL A 309 -9.31 9.28 19.60
CA VAL A 309 -10.26 9.88 20.56
C VAL A 309 -9.52 10.56 21.71
N ALA A 310 -8.46 9.94 22.23
CA ALA A 310 -7.65 10.49 23.31
C ALA A 310 -6.90 11.76 22.88
N GLU A 311 -6.31 11.78 21.67
CA GLU A 311 -5.71 12.98 21.09
C GLU A 311 -6.71 14.14 21.02
N ARG A 312 -7.93 13.87 20.54
CA ARG A 312 -9.00 14.87 20.47
C ARG A 312 -9.38 15.42 21.86
N ILE A 313 -9.47 14.54 22.87
CA ILE A 313 -9.72 14.95 24.25
C ILE A 313 -8.60 15.87 24.76
N LEU A 314 -7.34 15.47 24.58
CA LEU A 314 -6.19 16.22 25.06
C LEU A 314 -6.05 17.57 24.36
N LYS A 315 -6.21 17.64 23.04
CA LYS A 315 -6.21 18.90 22.29
C LYS A 315 -7.30 19.87 22.79
N GLN A 316 -8.52 19.37 23.07
CA GLN A 316 -9.60 20.19 23.65
C GLN A 316 -9.28 20.71 25.05
N LEU A 317 -8.44 20.00 25.82
CA LEU A 317 -7.99 20.40 27.16
C LEU A 317 -6.70 21.26 27.10
N GLY A 318 -6.22 21.63 25.93
CA GLY A 318 -5.05 22.49 25.72
C GLY A 318 -3.70 21.80 25.84
N TYR A 319 -3.65 20.47 25.67
CA TYR A 319 -2.39 19.72 25.61
C TYR A 319 -1.83 19.67 24.19
N ASN A 320 -0.51 19.60 24.08
CA ASN A 320 0.20 19.36 22.83
C ASN A 320 0.22 17.85 22.54
N ALA A 321 -0.83 17.32 21.88
CA ALA A 321 -1.00 15.91 21.59
C ALA A 321 -1.13 15.66 20.09
#